data_841799ac4ae60c94ae408ca10c076514
#
_entry.id   841799ac4ae60c94ae408ca10c076514
#
_cell.length_a   1.000
_cell.length_b   1.000
_cell.length_c   1.000
_cell.angle_alpha   90.00
_cell.angle_beta   90.00
_cell.angle_gamma   90.00
#
_symmetry.space_group_name_H-M   'P 1'
#
loop_
_entity.id
_entity.type
_entity.pdbx_description
1 polymer ?
#
loop_
_entity_poly.entity_id
_entity_poly.type
_entity_poly.pdbx_seq_one_letter_code
_entity_poly.pdbx_strand_id
1 'polypeptide(L)'
;MRCRIAESDVELETPLVRAEVGSTLLIGIRAGDILLATVEPAGLSARNIISGRVLSVVQRDVIVVVRVNCGVEMEVHLTLAARDSLQLQPGHAVWLIVKTHSCHLMAAS
;
A
#
# COMPACT_ATOMS: atom_id res chain seq x y z
N MET A 1 16.19 1.09 -2.60
CA MET A 1 16.51 0.41 -1.32
C MET A 1 15.34 -0.49 -0.94
N ARG A 2 15.60 -1.65 -0.40
CA ARG A 2 14.56 -2.56 0.07
C ARG A 2 14.47 -2.54 1.58
N CYS A 3 13.26 -2.40 2.08
CA CYS A 3 12.96 -2.42 3.51
C CYS A 3 11.88 -3.46 3.78
N ARG A 4 12.08 -4.27 4.81
CA ARG A 4 11.05 -5.20 5.27
C ARG A 4 10.18 -4.51 6.32
N ILE A 5 8.87 -4.67 6.20
CA ILE A 5 7.94 -4.17 7.22
C ILE A 5 8.08 -5.09 8.44
N ALA A 6 8.26 -4.48 9.62
CA ALA A 6 8.47 -5.19 10.88
C ALA A 6 7.36 -6.23 11.13
N GLU A 7 7.74 -7.40 11.64
CA GLU A 7 6.84 -8.50 11.98
C GLU A 7 6.07 -9.07 10.77
N SER A 8 6.61 -8.89 9.54
CA SER A 8 5.99 -9.41 8.34
C SER A 8 7.04 -9.83 7.32
N ASP A 9 6.61 -10.51 6.26
CA ASP A 9 7.45 -10.86 5.12
C ASP A 9 7.33 -9.84 3.98
N VAL A 10 6.61 -8.75 4.20
CA VAL A 10 6.37 -7.73 3.19
C VAL A 10 7.60 -6.85 3.05
N GLU A 11 8.08 -6.70 1.82
CA GLU A 11 9.19 -5.81 1.49
C GLU A 11 8.70 -4.65 0.64
N LEU A 12 9.29 -3.47 0.85
CA LEU A 12 9.04 -2.27 0.06
C LEU A 12 10.33 -1.79 -0.57
N GLU A 13 10.25 -1.39 -1.82
CA GLU A 13 11.32 -0.65 -2.47
C GLU A 13 11.09 0.84 -2.22
N THR A 14 12.08 1.49 -1.60
CA THR A 14 12.01 2.89 -1.20
C THR A 14 13.15 3.68 -1.87
N PRO A 15 13.07 5.01 -1.90
CA PRO A 15 14.20 5.82 -2.34
C PRO A 15 15.45 5.52 -1.49
N LEU A 16 16.62 5.72 -2.08
CA LEU A 16 17.88 5.55 -1.37
C LEU A 16 18.00 6.61 -0.28
N VAL A 17 18.27 6.16 0.94
CA VAL A 17 18.58 7.02 2.08
C VAL A 17 19.78 6.45 2.80
N ARG A 18 20.48 7.28 3.54
CA ARG A 18 21.60 6.79 4.37
C ARG A 18 21.04 6.11 5.60
N ALA A 19 21.20 4.79 5.65
CA ALA A 19 20.80 3.99 6.79
C ALA A 19 21.69 2.76 6.85
N GLU A 20 22.01 2.33 8.07
CA GLU A 20 22.77 1.10 8.28
C GLU A 20 21.84 -0.10 8.13
N VAL A 21 22.37 -1.21 7.60
CA VAL A 21 21.65 -2.47 7.53
C VAL A 21 21.27 -2.90 8.95
N GLY A 22 20.02 -3.29 9.12
CA GLY A 22 19.48 -3.68 10.43
C GLY A 22 18.89 -2.53 11.23
N SER A 23 19.05 -1.27 10.78
CA SER A 23 18.40 -0.14 11.43
C SER A 23 16.89 -0.14 11.17
N THR A 24 16.15 0.50 12.06
CA THR A 24 14.70 0.65 11.93
C THR A 24 14.40 2.02 11.32
N LEU A 25 13.57 2.01 10.29
CA LEU A 25 13.11 3.21 9.60
C LEU A 25 11.60 3.34 9.77
N LEU A 26 11.12 4.58 9.93
CA LEU A 26 9.70 4.88 9.85
C LEU A 26 9.43 5.44 8.46
N ILE A 27 8.65 4.69 7.68
CA ILE A 27 8.28 5.06 6.32
C ILE A 27 6.80 5.48 6.30
N GLY A 28 6.54 6.68 5.79
CA GLY A 28 5.18 7.16 5.61
C GLY A 28 4.73 6.95 4.18
N ILE A 29 3.53 6.43 4.00
CA ILE A 29 2.88 6.28 2.71
C ILE A 29 1.49 6.89 2.85
N ARG A 30 1.17 7.87 2.00
CA ARG A 30 -0.17 8.46 2.03
C ARG A 30 -1.18 7.46 1.50
N ALA A 31 -2.28 7.29 2.23
CA ALA A 31 -3.33 6.36 1.84
C ALA A 31 -3.89 6.65 0.44
N GLY A 32 -3.93 7.91 0.02
CA GLY A 32 -4.36 8.32 -1.32
C GLY A 32 -3.36 8.03 -2.42
N ASP A 33 -2.11 7.72 -2.08
CA ASP A 33 -1.07 7.38 -3.06
C ASP A 33 -0.98 5.88 -3.33
N ILE A 34 -1.77 5.07 -2.64
CA ILE A 34 -1.82 3.63 -2.87
C ILE A 34 -2.92 3.34 -3.89
N LEU A 35 -2.56 2.64 -4.95
CA LEU A 35 -3.52 2.17 -5.94
C LEU A 35 -3.96 0.76 -5.60
N LEU A 36 -5.20 0.43 -5.94
CA LEU A 36 -5.70 -0.94 -5.85
C LEU A 36 -6.01 -1.47 -7.25
N ALA A 37 -5.70 -2.74 -7.47
CA ALA A 37 -6.09 -3.47 -8.66
C ALA A 37 -6.78 -4.76 -8.25
N THR A 38 -7.79 -5.18 -9.01
CA THR A 38 -8.50 -6.45 -8.78
C THR A 38 -7.93 -7.59 -9.63
N VAL A 39 -7.03 -7.25 -10.54
CA VAL A 39 -6.27 -8.20 -11.37
C VAL A 39 -4.79 -7.93 -11.13
N GLU A 40 -3.97 -8.95 -11.17
CA GLU A 40 -2.53 -8.78 -10.99
C GLU A 40 -1.97 -7.84 -12.06
N PRO A 41 -1.43 -6.69 -11.68
CA PRO A 41 -0.92 -5.72 -12.64
C PRO A 41 0.42 -6.16 -13.23
N ALA A 42 0.66 -5.74 -14.47
CA ALA A 42 1.91 -6.02 -15.18
C ALA A 42 2.28 -4.81 -16.04
N GLY A 43 3.55 -4.68 -16.34
CA GLY A 43 4.03 -3.61 -17.21
C GLY A 43 3.96 -2.22 -16.59
N LEU A 44 4.02 -2.13 -15.27
CA LEU A 44 3.96 -0.86 -14.56
C LEU A 44 5.35 -0.36 -14.19
N SER A 45 5.47 0.96 -14.10
CA SER A 45 6.69 1.60 -13.58
C SER A 45 6.73 1.58 -12.04
N ALA A 46 5.61 1.33 -11.37
CA ALA A 46 5.59 1.17 -9.92
C ALA A 46 6.36 -0.08 -9.51
N ARG A 47 7.15 0.02 -8.43
CA ARG A 47 8.03 -1.06 -7.99
C ARG A 47 7.45 -1.93 -6.89
N ASN A 48 6.46 -1.41 -6.16
CA ASN A 48 5.81 -2.15 -5.06
C ASN A 48 4.43 -2.62 -5.52
N ILE A 49 4.29 -3.91 -5.70
CA ILE A 49 3.02 -4.56 -6.06
C ILE A 49 2.83 -5.69 -5.06
N ILE A 50 1.85 -5.54 -4.17
CA ILE A 50 1.68 -6.43 -3.03
C ILE A 50 0.26 -7.00 -3.03
N SER A 51 0.14 -8.31 -2.99
CA SER A 51 -1.17 -8.96 -2.91
C SER A 51 -1.77 -8.83 -1.51
N GLY A 52 -3.08 -8.72 -1.44
CA GLY A 52 -3.79 -8.62 -0.18
C GLY A 52 -5.26 -8.95 -0.31
N ARG A 53 -5.98 -8.83 0.80
CA ARG A 53 -7.43 -9.01 0.83
C ARG A 53 -8.09 -7.82 1.51
N VAL A 54 -9.21 -7.41 0.95
CA VAL A 54 -10.01 -6.34 1.51
C VAL A 54 -10.63 -6.81 2.82
N LEU A 55 -10.40 -6.04 3.89
CA LEU A 55 -11.01 -6.25 5.20
C LEU A 55 -12.31 -5.49 5.35
N SER A 56 -12.32 -4.23 4.92
CA SER A 56 -13.51 -3.37 5.03
C SER A 56 -13.49 -2.29 3.96
N VAL A 57 -14.68 -1.82 3.60
CA VAL A 57 -14.90 -0.72 2.66
C VAL A 57 -15.88 0.22 3.32
N VAL A 58 -15.44 1.41 3.69
CA VAL A 58 -16.27 2.38 4.42
C VAL A 58 -16.23 3.72 3.70
N GLN A 59 -17.41 4.23 3.36
CA GLN A 59 -17.52 5.56 2.80
C GLN A 59 -17.49 6.59 3.93
N ARG A 60 -16.61 7.59 3.78
CA ARG A 60 -16.55 8.74 4.67
C ARG A 60 -16.61 10.01 3.84
N ASP A 61 -17.80 10.59 3.76
CA ASP A 61 -18.08 11.74 2.91
C ASP A 61 -17.76 11.40 1.44
N VAL A 62 -16.83 12.07 0.80
CA VAL A 62 -16.47 11.85 -0.61
C VAL A 62 -15.32 10.86 -0.80
N ILE A 63 -14.80 10.31 0.29
CA ILE A 63 -13.67 9.38 0.28
C ILE A 63 -14.16 8.00 0.70
N VAL A 64 -13.62 6.97 0.07
CA VAL A 64 -13.83 5.58 0.48
C VAL A 64 -12.55 5.10 1.14
N VAL A 65 -12.67 4.65 2.39
CA VAL A 65 -11.55 4.10 3.17
C VAL A 65 -11.61 2.58 3.05
N VAL A 66 -10.58 2.01 2.44
CA VAL A 66 -10.46 0.56 2.27
C VAL A 66 -9.32 0.08 3.16
N ARG A 67 -9.62 -0.87 4.03
CA ARG A 67 -8.59 -1.54 4.83
C ARG A 67 -8.25 -2.86 4.17
N VAL A 68 -6.97 -3.12 4.00
CA VAL A 68 -6.47 -4.28 3.28
C VAL A 68 -5.43 -5.00 4.14
N ASN A 69 -5.54 -6.31 4.23
CA ASN A 69 -4.52 -7.14 4.85
C ASN A 69 -3.61 -7.70 3.75
N CYS A 70 -2.38 -7.25 3.74
CA CYS A 70 -1.35 -7.72 2.80
C CYS A 70 -0.13 -8.33 3.54
N GLY A 71 -0.35 -8.89 4.72
CA GLY A 71 0.68 -9.29 5.67
C GLY A 71 0.78 -8.29 6.81
N VAL A 72 0.45 -7.05 6.55
CA VAL A 72 0.19 -6.00 7.52
C VAL A 72 -1.09 -5.31 7.08
N GLU A 73 -1.76 -4.61 7.99
CA GLU A 73 -2.97 -3.88 7.65
C GLU A 73 -2.59 -2.52 7.08
N MET A 74 -3.12 -2.22 5.90
CA MET A 74 -2.90 -0.96 5.21
C MET A 74 -4.23 -0.26 4.97
N GLU A 75 -4.24 1.06 5.07
CA GLU A 75 -5.39 1.88 4.75
C GLU A 75 -5.18 2.51 3.37
N VAL A 76 -6.19 2.43 2.52
CA VAL A 76 -6.16 2.97 1.16
C VAL A 76 -7.37 3.89 0.99
N HIS A 77 -7.14 5.08 0.45
CA HIS A 77 -8.21 6.03 0.17
C HIS A 77 -8.50 6.06 -1.32
N LEU A 78 -9.77 5.83 -1.66
CA LEU A 78 -10.24 5.83 -3.04
C LEU A 78 -11.36 6.85 -3.25
N THR A 79 -11.64 7.15 -4.50
CA THR A 79 -12.84 7.88 -4.89
C THR A 79 -14.04 6.93 -4.88
N LEU A 80 -15.24 7.48 -4.81
CA LEU A 80 -16.47 6.69 -4.95
C LEU A 80 -16.51 5.98 -6.30
N ALA A 81 -16.08 6.66 -7.36
CA ALA A 81 -16.05 6.09 -8.71
C ALA A 81 -15.12 4.87 -8.79
N ALA A 82 -13.94 4.93 -8.16
CA ALA A 82 -13.00 3.81 -8.15
C ALA A 82 -13.57 2.62 -7.40
N ARG A 83 -14.20 2.85 -6.23
CA ARG A 83 -14.87 1.77 -5.48
C ARG A 83 -15.90 1.07 -6.34
N ASP A 84 -16.75 1.83 -7.02
CA ASP A 84 -17.83 1.28 -7.82
C ASP A 84 -17.31 0.55 -9.05
N SER A 85 -16.30 1.13 -9.70
CA SER A 85 -15.65 0.51 -10.87
C SER A 85 -15.01 -0.84 -10.53
N LEU A 86 -14.35 -0.94 -9.37
CA LEU A 86 -13.69 -2.16 -8.93
C LEU A 86 -14.63 -3.13 -8.22
N GLN A 87 -15.85 -2.68 -7.86
CA GLN A 87 -16.83 -3.47 -7.11
C GLN A 87 -16.23 -4.08 -5.84
N LEU A 88 -15.49 -3.26 -5.09
CA LEU A 88 -14.78 -3.72 -3.89
C LEU A 88 -15.73 -4.14 -2.79
N GLN A 89 -15.45 -5.29 -2.20
CA GLN A 89 -16.19 -5.85 -1.07
C GLN A 89 -15.22 -6.56 -0.12
N PRO A 90 -15.56 -6.66 1.17
CA PRO A 90 -14.74 -7.45 2.10
C PRO A 90 -14.49 -8.88 1.58
N GLY A 91 -13.29 -9.37 1.73
CA GLY A 91 -12.88 -10.69 1.29
C GLY A 91 -12.31 -10.74 -0.13
N HIS A 92 -12.47 -9.70 -0.94
CA HIS A 92 -11.92 -9.68 -2.30
C HIS A 92 -10.39 -9.65 -2.27
N ALA A 93 -9.78 -10.42 -3.17
CA ALA A 93 -8.36 -10.36 -3.42
C ALA A 93 -8.04 -9.09 -4.24
N VAL A 94 -7.02 -8.38 -3.82
CA VAL A 94 -6.57 -7.15 -4.50
C VAL A 94 -5.05 -7.10 -4.52
N TRP A 95 -4.51 -6.21 -5.33
CA TRP A 95 -3.08 -5.87 -5.32
C TRP A 95 -2.95 -4.39 -4.98
N LEU A 96 -2.04 -4.10 -4.04
CA LEU A 96 -1.68 -2.74 -3.68
C LEU A 96 -0.48 -2.33 -4.52
N ILE A 97 -0.55 -1.16 -5.11
CA ILE A 97 0.49 -0.64 -6.00
C ILE A 97 0.99 0.66 -5.41
N VAL A 98 2.28 0.71 -5.08
CA VAL A 98 2.91 1.88 -4.47
C VAL A 98 4.20 2.20 -5.21
N LYS A 99 4.33 3.44 -5.68
CA LYS A 99 5.57 3.90 -6.29
C LYS A 99 6.65 4.05 -5.23
N THR A 100 7.90 3.78 -5.61
CA THR A 100 9.05 3.97 -4.74
C THR A 100 9.08 5.38 -4.12
N HIS A 101 8.81 6.40 -4.93
CA HIS A 101 8.81 7.80 -4.49
C HIS A 101 7.64 8.18 -3.58
N SER A 102 6.64 7.33 -3.45
CA SER A 102 5.53 7.54 -2.51
C SER A 102 5.86 7.01 -1.11
N CYS A 103 6.99 6.36 -0.94
CA CYS A 103 7.49 5.91 0.35
C CYS A 103 8.41 6.99 0.92
N HIS A 104 7.97 7.67 1.97
CA HIS A 104 8.71 8.81 2.54
C HIS A 104 9.36 8.42 3.85
N LEU A 105 10.67 8.65 3.97
CA LEU A 105 11.36 8.46 5.24
C LEU A 105 10.91 9.53 6.22
N MET A 106 10.31 9.10 7.32
CA MET A 106 9.82 9.98 8.39
C MET A 106 10.81 10.08 9.54
N ALA A 107 11.46 8.97 9.90
CA ALA A 107 12.44 8.91 10.97
C ALA A 107 13.30 7.66 10.82
N ALA A 108 14.50 7.70 11.41
CA ALA A 108 15.41 6.57 11.49
C ALA A 108 15.92 6.42 12.91
N SER A 109 16.07 5.17 13.37
CA SER A 109 16.63 4.88 14.69
C SER A 109 17.82 3.95 14.62
#